data_8277621ec91a13d4bd4755f8d66b73ff
#
_entry.id   8277621ec91a13d4bd4755f8d66b73ff
#
_cell.length_a   1.000
_cell.length_b   1.000
_cell.length_c   1.000
_cell.angle_alpha   90.00
_cell.angle_beta   90.00
_cell.angle_gamma   90.00
#
_symmetry.space_group_name_H-M   'P 1'
#
loop_
_entity.id
_entity.type
_entity.pdbx_description
1 polymer ?
#
loop_
_entity_poly.entity_id
_entity_poly.type
_entity_poly.pdbx_seq_one_letter_code
_entity_poly.pdbx_strand_id
1 'polypeptide(L)'
;MPAPDNLIFKSYVSDHQDDLLALWQVCDLIRPWNNPADDIRQCVENPSSELLITYLDQTLCGSVMVGCDGHRGWVYYLAVAPDYR
;
A
#
# COMPACT_ATOMS: atom_id res chain seq x y z
N MET A 1 -15.58 -9.91 -8.16
CA MET A 1 -16.07 -8.65 -8.72
C MET A 1 -15.00 -8.03 -9.59
N PRO A 2 -15.31 -7.64 -10.80
CA PRO A 2 -14.31 -7.00 -11.64
C PRO A 2 -13.92 -5.64 -11.09
N ALA A 3 -12.67 -5.25 -11.33
CA ALA A 3 -12.19 -3.93 -10.94
C ALA A 3 -12.92 -2.85 -11.74
N PRO A 4 -13.22 -1.69 -11.13
CA PRO A 4 -13.80 -0.58 -11.88
C PRO A 4 -12.85 -0.10 -12.97
N ASP A 5 -13.41 0.40 -14.08
CA ASP A 5 -12.61 0.87 -15.20
C ASP A 5 -11.75 2.09 -14.85
N ASN A 6 -12.16 2.85 -13.82
CA ASN A 6 -11.44 4.05 -13.39
C ASN A 6 -10.46 3.81 -12.26
N LEU A 7 -10.10 2.56 -12.01
CA LEU A 7 -9.12 2.21 -10.98
C LEU A 7 -7.72 2.56 -11.47
N ILE A 8 -7.02 3.40 -10.70
CA ILE A 8 -5.69 3.89 -11.07
C ILE A 8 -4.70 3.51 -9.97
N PHE A 9 -3.62 2.85 -10.36
CA PHE A 9 -2.50 2.56 -9.47
C PHE A 9 -1.40 3.58 -9.69
N LYS A 10 -0.80 4.05 -8.60
CA LYS A 10 0.28 5.02 -8.67
C LYS A 10 1.27 4.80 -7.53
N SER A 11 2.46 5.37 -7.69
CA SER A 11 3.48 5.32 -6.67
C SER A 11 3.10 6.20 -5.50
N TYR A 12 3.37 5.68 -4.29
CA TYR A 12 3.14 6.42 -3.06
C TYR A 12 4.07 7.64 -2.98
N VAL A 13 3.52 8.75 -2.46
CA VAL A 13 4.30 9.90 -2.01
C VAL A 13 3.83 10.26 -0.60
N SER A 14 4.65 11.05 0.11
CA SER A 14 4.41 11.31 1.54
C SER A 14 3.05 11.95 1.84
N ASP A 15 2.48 12.66 0.87
CA ASP A 15 1.14 13.26 1.05
C ASP A 15 0.04 12.22 1.26
N HIS A 16 0.29 10.96 0.90
CA HIS A 16 -0.69 9.88 1.03
C HIS A 16 -0.58 9.14 2.36
N GLN A 17 0.35 9.52 3.23
CA GLN A 17 0.66 8.70 4.41
C GLN A 17 -0.54 8.53 5.34
N ASP A 18 -1.26 9.61 5.63
CA ASP A 18 -2.40 9.53 6.55
C ASP A 18 -3.48 8.61 6.00
N ASP A 19 -3.78 8.72 4.70
CA ASP A 19 -4.78 7.86 4.07
C ASP A 19 -4.33 6.40 4.06
N LEU A 20 -3.04 6.16 3.80
CA LEU A 20 -2.51 4.81 3.76
C LEU A 20 -2.53 4.15 5.14
N LEU A 21 -2.15 4.89 6.19
CA LEU A 21 -2.19 4.35 7.54
C LEU A 21 -3.63 4.05 7.96
N ALA A 22 -4.58 4.89 7.57
CA ALA A 22 -5.99 4.64 7.85
C ALA A 22 -6.47 3.36 7.15
N LEU A 23 -6.07 3.15 5.90
CA LEU A 23 -6.40 1.92 5.18
C LEU A 23 -5.84 0.69 5.88
N TRP A 24 -4.57 0.73 6.28
CA TRP A 24 -3.94 -0.39 6.96
C TRP A 24 -4.59 -0.68 8.31
N GLN A 25 -5.04 0.37 9.01
CA GLN A 25 -5.76 0.21 10.27
C GLN A 25 -7.08 -0.55 10.06
N VAL A 26 -7.85 -0.15 9.06
CA VAL A 26 -9.14 -0.77 8.74
C VAL A 26 -8.95 -2.22 8.29
N CYS A 27 -7.84 -2.52 7.61
CA CYS A 27 -7.53 -3.86 7.14
C CYS A 27 -6.83 -4.71 8.21
N ASP A 28 -6.65 -4.18 9.42
CA ASP A 28 -6.03 -4.89 10.55
C ASP A 28 -4.59 -5.32 10.26
N LEU A 29 -3.85 -4.46 9.55
CA LEU A 29 -2.46 -4.72 9.20
C LEU A 29 -1.46 -4.06 10.14
N ILE A 30 -1.92 -3.20 11.06
CA ILE A 30 -1.06 -2.53 12.02
C ILE A 30 -1.06 -3.32 13.31
N ARG A 31 0.13 -3.77 13.72
CA ARG A 31 0.33 -4.57 14.91
C ARG A 31 1.18 -3.82 15.94
N PRO A 32 1.08 -4.14 17.25
CA PRO A 32 1.88 -3.44 18.27
C PRO A 32 3.38 -3.52 18.05
N TRP A 33 3.86 -4.57 17.37
CA TRP A 33 5.29 -4.75 17.11
C TRP A 33 5.74 -4.16 15.78
N ASN A 34 4.82 -3.56 15.00
CA ASN A 34 5.15 -2.94 13.73
C ASN A 34 5.29 -1.44 13.88
N ASN A 35 6.14 -0.85 13.05
CA ASN A 35 6.19 0.59 12.87
C ASN A 35 5.86 0.88 11.40
N PRO A 36 4.59 1.07 11.06
CA PRO A 36 4.20 1.21 9.66
C PRO A 36 4.83 2.42 8.97
N ALA A 37 5.00 3.54 9.68
CA ALA A 37 5.65 4.70 9.08
C ALA A 37 7.10 4.39 8.71
N ASP A 38 7.79 3.63 9.54
CA ASP A 38 9.17 3.22 9.28
C ASP A 38 9.23 2.24 8.12
N ASP A 39 8.28 1.31 8.05
CA ASP A 39 8.20 0.36 6.93
C ASP A 39 7.97 1.08 5.60
N ILE A 40 7.12 2.10 5.59
CA ILE A 40 6.91 2.93 4.41
C ILE A 40 8.21 3.60 4.00
N ARG A 41 8.90 4.21 4.95
CA ARG A 41 10.15 4.91 4.67
C ARG A 41 11.20 3.97 4.08
N GLN A 42 11.36 2.80 4.67
CA GLN A 42 12.33 1.83 4.17
C GLN A 42 11.99 1.38 2.76
N CYS A 43 10.73 1.14 2.47
CA CYS A 43 10.31 0.73 1.14
C CYS A 43 10.57 1.82 0.10
N VAL A 44 10.25 3.06 0.43
CA VAL A 44 10.40 4.19 -0.49
C VAL A 44 11.86 4.49 -0.75
N GLU A 45 12.72 4.35 0.25
CA GLU A 45 14.15 4.61 0.11
C GLU A 45 14.92 3.48 -0.57
N ASN A 46 14.35 2.29 -0.65
CA ASN A 46 15.01 1.13 -1.25
C ASN A 46 14.78 1.12 -2.76
N PRO A 47 15.85 1.19 -3.58
CA PRO A 47 15.69 1.22 -5.05
C PRO A 47 15.11 -0.06 -5.62
N SER A 48 15.11 -1.16 -4.87
CA SER A 48 14.59 -2.45 -5.33
C SER A 48 13.16 -2.72 -4.89
N SER A 49 12.50 -1.74 -4.29
CA SER A 49 11.13 -1.90 -3.83
C SER A 49 10.29 -0.70 -4.22
N GLU A 50 8.98 -0.92 -4.22
CA GLU A 50 8.03 0.12 -4.57
C GLU A 50 6.75 -0.06 -3.76
N LEU A 51 6.17 1.06 -3.36
CA LEU A 51 4.88 1.07 -2.68
C LEU A 51 3.86 1.69 -3.63
N LEU A 52 2.90 0.86 -4.03
CA LEU A 52 1.84 1.26 -4.94
C LEU A 52 0.55 1.44 -4.18
N ILE A 53 -0.21 2.46 -4.56
CA ILE A 53 -1.51 2.74 -3.96
C ILE A 53 -2.53 2.94 -5.08
N THR A 54 -3.79 2.75 -4.74
CA THR A 54 -4.86 3.00 -5.68
C THR A 54 -5.99 3.76 -5.02
N TYR A 55 -6.49 4.75 -5.76
CA TYR A 55 -7.62 5.57 -5.37
C TYR A 55 -8.80 5.29 -6.28
N LEU A 56 -9.98 5.35 -5.71
CA LEU A 56 -11.24 5.31 -6.45
C LEU A 56 -12.10 6.42 -5.91
N ASP A 57 -12.48 7.37 -6.78
CA ASP A 57 -13.30 8.53 -6.40
C ASP A 57 -12.75 9.28 -5.18
N GLN A 58 -11.43 9.53 -5.20
CA GLN A 58 -10.70 10.29 -4.17
C GLN A 58 -10.56 9.55 -2.84
N THR A 59 -10.92 8.27 -2.81
CA THR A 59 -10.75 7.42 -1.63
C THR A 59 -9.63 6.42 -1.86
N LEU A 60 -8.65 6.38 -0.97
CA LEU A 60 -7.58 5.39 -1.06
C LEU A 60 -8.16 4.03 -0.66
N CYS A 61 -8.25 3.12 -1.62
CA CYS A 61 -8.93 1.84 -1.42
C CYS A 61 -8.01 0.63 -1.51
N GLY A 62 -6.76 0.81 -1.90
CA GLY A 62 -5.86 -0.34 -1.99
C GLY A 62 -4.39 0.05 -1.93
N SER A 63 -3.56 -0.91 -1.53
CA SER A 63 -2.11 -0.74 -1.48
C SER A 63 -1.41 -2.07 -1.69
N VAL A 64 -0.15 -2.00 -2.14
CA VAL A 64 0.74 -3.14 -2.17
C VAL A 64 2.18 -2.66 -2.12
N MET A 65 2.99 -3.32 -1.31
CA MET A 65 4.42 -3.07 -1.21
C MET A 65 5.12 -4.23 -1.88
N VAL A 66 5.90 -3.97 -2.94
CA VAL A 66 6.55 -5.00 -3.73
C VAL A 66 8.05 -4.75 -3.78
N GLY A 67 8.82 -5.81 -3.91
CA GLY A 67 10.26 -5.69 -4.04
C GLY A 67 10.89 -6.95 -4.60
N CYS A 68 12.18 -6.85 -4.92
CA CYS A 68 12.96 -7.93 -5.49
C CYS A 68 14.40 -7.81 -5.01
N ASP A 69 14.99 -8.94 -4.61
CA ASP A 69 16.38 -8.98 -4.16
C ASP A 69 17.33 -9.50 -5.24
N GLY A 70 16.85 -9.65 -6.48
CA GLY A 70 17.61 -10.18 -7.58
C GLY A 70 17.42 -11.68 -7.81
N HIS A 71 16.81 -12.37 -6.87
CA HIS A 71 16.53 -13.81 -6.94
C HIS A 71 15.06 -14.13 -6.79
N ARG A 72 14.34 -13.40 -5.93
CA ARG A 72 12.93 -13.61 -5.72
C ARG A 72 12.25 -12.28 -5.43
N GLY A 73 10.98 -12.19 -5.81
CA GLY A 73 10.14 -11.06 -5.45
C GLY A 73 9.41 -11.31 -4.15
N TRP A 74 8.94 -10.23 -3.52
CA TRP A 74 8.14 -10.32 -2.31
C TRP A 74 7.03 -9.27 -2.35
N VAL A 75 5.97 -9.53 -1.58
CA VAL A 75 4.80 -8.66 -1.47
C VAL A 75 4.46 -8.50 0.01
N TYR A 76 4.30 -7.25 0.45
CA TYR A 76 3.85 -6.93 1.79
C TYR A 76 2.75 -5.89 1.74
N TYR A 77 1.97 -5.80 2.80
CA TYR A 77 0.93 -4.78 2.98
C TYR A 77 -0.03 -4.73 1.78
N LEU A 78 -0.40 -5.90 1.27
CA LEU A 78 -1.45 -6.00 0.27
C LEU A 78 -2.79 -5.77 0.98
N ALA A 79 -3.43 -4.67 0.66
CA ALA A 79 -4.65 -4.26 1.34
C ALA A 79 -5.69 -3.78 0.34
N VAL A 80 -6.94 -4.15 0.59
CA VAL A 80 -8.10 -3.62 -0.13
C VAL A 80 -9.13 -3.23 0.91
N ALA A 81 -9.60 -1.98 0.85
CA ALA A 81 -10.62 -1.51 1.81
C ALA A 81 -11.85 -2.41 1.76
N PRO A 82 -12.47 -2.72 2.90
CA PRO A 82 -13.59 -3.67 2.94
C PRO A 82 -14.72 -3.35 1.98
N ASP A 83 -15.00 -2.07 1.74
CA ASP A 83 -16.09 -1.65 0.86
C ASP A 83 -15.76 -1.87 -0.62
N TYR A 84 -14.53 -2.24 -0.95
CA TYR A 84 -14.07 -2.40 -2.34
C TYR A 84 -13.63 -3.83 -2.67
N ARG A 85 -13.88 -4.74 -1.77
CA ARG A 85 -13.54 -6.16 -1.98
C ARG A 85 -14.57 -6.92 -2.80
#